data_bc69020cbcbe5285cee359d08fe1f03d
#
_entry.id   bc69020cbcbe5285cee359d08fe1f03d
#
_cell.length_a   1.000
_cell.length_b   1.000
_cell.length_c   1.000
_cell.angle_alpha   90.00
_cell.angle_beta   90.00
_cell.angle_gamma   90.00
#
_symmetry.space_group_name_H-M   'P 1'
#
loop_
_entity.id
_entity.type
_entity.pdbx_description
1 polymer ?
#
loop_
_entity_poly.entity_id
_entity_poly.type
_entity_poly.pdbx_seq_one_letter_code
_entity_poly.pdbx_strand_id
1 'polypeptide(L)' 'RVRARTLDEFGGWVRHEGEELLLVLDGDVLVYTEEYEPLALSEGDSTYFDSTMGHAVVSTSKEDALVLWVCVAH' A
#
# COMPACT_ATOMS: atom_id res chain seq x y z
N ARG A 1 6.35 2.49 -9.07
CA ARG A 1 5.90 3.74 -8.44
C ARG A 1 4.41 3.68 -8.15
N VAL A 2 4.03 4.25 -7.03
CA VAL A 2 2.61 4.37 -6.66
C VAL A 2 2.06 5.65 -7.27
N ARG A 3 1.27 5.54 -8.32
CA ARG A 3 0.71 6.69 -9.04
C ARG A 3 -0.66 7.11 -8.54
N ALA A 4 -1.44 6.18 -8.01
CA ALA A 4 -2.78 6.46 -7.50
C ALA A 4 -2.73 7.44 -6.33
N ARG A 5 -3.67 8.39 -6.33
CA ARG A 5 -3.82 9.41 -5.29
C ARG A 5 -5.10 9.20 -4.49
N THR A 6 -6.02 8.41 -5.03
CA THR A 6 -7.30 8.09 -4.39
C THR A 6 -7.55 6.59 -4.48
N LEU A 7 -8.47 6.12 -3.68
CA LEU A 7 -8.89 4.72 -3.69
C LEU A 7 -9.41 4.33 -5.09
N ASP A 8 -10.18 5.22 -5.71
CA ASP A 8 -10.73 4.99 -7.05
C ASP A 8 -9.63 4.87 -8.10
N GLU A 9 -8.61 5.73 -8.02
CA GLU A 9 -7.48 5.68 -8.96
C GLU A 9 -6.68 4.39 -8.82
N PHE A 10 -6.60 3.85 -7.62
CA PHE A 10 -5.94 2.56 -7.38
C PHE A 10 -6.75 1.39 -7.95
N GLY A 11 -8.06 1.56 -8.12
CA GLY A 11 -8.96 0.55 -8.62
C GLY A 11 -9.86 -0.06 -7.56
N GLY A 12 -9.94 0.58 -6.41
CA GLY A 12 -10.72 0.12 -5.27
C GLY A 12 -9.97 -0.92 -4.44
N TRP A 13 -10.70 -1.73 -3.71
CA TRP A 13 -10.12 -2.77 -2.86
C TRP A 13 -9.58 -3.93 -3.70
N VAL A 14 -8.35 -4.36 -3.39
CA VAL A 14 -7.71 -5.54 -4.01
C VAL A 14 -7.58 -6.63 -2.96
N ARG A 15 -7.88 -7.86 -3.33
CA ARG A 15 -7.75 -9.04 -2.46
C ARG A 15 -7.12 -10.17 -3.24
N HIS A 16 -6.25 -10.93 -2.59
CA HIS A 16 -5.70 -12.16 -3.16
C HIS A 16 -5.12 -13.03 -2.04
N GLU A 17 -4.81 -14.27 -2.36
CA GLU A 17 -4.19 -15.19 -1.42
C GLU A 17 -2.78 -14.73 -1.07
N GLY A 18 -2.38 -14.97 0.18
CA GLY A 18 -1.03 -14.73 0.64
C GLY A 18 -0.88 -13.52 1.55
N GLU A 19 0.33 -13.01 1.61
CA GLU A 19 0.71 -11.90 2.48
C GLU A 19 1.58 -10.94 1.69
N GLU A 20 1.62 -9.68 2.15
CA GLU A 20 2.39 -8.63 1.49
C GLU A 20 3.24 -7.86 2.47
N LEU A 21 4.45 -7.55 2.02
CA LEU A 21 5.35 -6.60 2.70
C LEU A 21 5.46 -5.37 1.79
N LEU A 22 5.25 -4.20 2.36
CA LEU A 22 5.40 -2.93 1.67
C LEU A 22 6.44 -2.11 2.40
N LEU A 23 7.50 -1.70 1.70
CA LEU A 23 8.55 -0.83 2.24
C LEU A 23 8.61 0.44 1.39
N VAL A 24 8.51 1.61 2.03
CA VAL A 24 8.60 2.89 1.33
C VAL A 24 10.06 3.26 1.14
N LEU A 25 10.49 3.36 -0.12
CA LEU A 25 11.87 3.72 -0.48
C LEU A 25 12.02 5.22 -0.65
N ASP A 26 10.96 5.91 -1.14
CA ASP A 26 10.97 7.35 -1.34
C ASP A 26 9.54 7.87 -1.34
N GLY A 27 9.31 9.01 -0.71
CA GLY A 27 8.02 9.66 -0.67
C GLY A 27 7.14 9.18 0.48
N ASP A 28 5.85 9.38 0.34
CA ASP A 28 4.85 9.06 1.36
C ASP A 28 3.67 8.34 0.74
N VAL A 29 3.13 7.39 1.49
CA VAL A 29 1.94 6.64 1.06
C VAL A 29 0.94 6.54 2.20
N LEU A 30 -0.30 6.27 1.83
CA LEU A 30 -1.35 5.92 2.77
C LEU A 30 -1.84 4.52 2.38
N VAL A 31 -1.77 3.61 3.32
CA VAL A 31 -2.20 2.21 3.12
C VAL A 31 -3.61 2.07 3.70
N TYR A 32 -4.57 1.80 2.83
CA TYR A 32 -5.95 1.54 3.22
C TYR A 32 -6.16 0.04 3.35
N THR A 33 -6.80 -0.38 4.45
CA THR A 33 -7.28 -1.75 4.62
C THR A 33 -8.71 -1.70 5.12
N GLU A 34 -9.49 -2.72 4.81
CA GLU A 34 -10.91 -2.75 5.17
C GLU A 34 -11.16 -2.81 6.67
N GLU A 35 -10.24 -3.41 7.43
CA GLU A 35 -10.45 -3.68 8.86
C GLU A 35 -9.77 -2.70 9.80
N TYR A 36 -8.88 -1.86 9.28
CA TYR A 36 -8.09 -0.94 10.11
C TYR A 36 -8.14 0.47 9.57
N GLU A 37 -7.80 1.43 10.43
CA GLU A 37 -7.64 2.81 10.02
C GLU A 37 -6.49 2.93 8.99
N PRO A 38 -6.58 3.88 8.06
CA PRO A 38 -5.49 4.10 7.10
C PRO A 38 -4.16 4.34 7.81
N LEU A 39 -3.11 3.72 7.29
CA LEU A 39 -1.77 3.79 7.85
C LEU A 39 -0.88 4.66 6.97
N ALA A 40 -0.37 5.76 7.52
CA ALA A 40 0.56 6.64 6.82
C ALA A 40 1.99 6.12 6.99
N LEU A 41 2.68 5.93 5.87
CA LEU A 41 4.08 5.48 5.84
C LEU A 41 4.92 6.47 5.06
N SER A 42 6.11 6.76 5.58
CA SER A 42 7.12 7.61 4.95
C SER A 42 8.36 6.78 4.62
N GLU A 43 9.34 7.40 3.97
CA GLU A 43 10.60 6.76 3.61
C GLU A 43 11.19 5.97 4.78
N GLY A 44 11.50 4.72 4.54
CA GLY A 44 12.06 3.80 5.54
C GLY A 44 11.02 3.03 6.35
N ASP A 45 9.76 3.44 6.29
CA ASP A 45 8.68 2.73 6.99
C ASP A 45 8.21 1.52 6.18
N SER A 46 7.72 0.52 6.90
CA SER A 46 7.20 -0.69 6.26
C SER A 46 5.95 -1.19 6.98
N THR A 47 5.18 -2.02 6.28
CA THR A 47 4.05 -2.72 6.86
C THR A 47 3.94 -4.10 6.23
N TYR A 48 3.34 -5.01 6.97
CA TYR A 48 3.11 -6.40 6.56
C TYR A 48 1.66 -6.73 6.85
N PHE A 49 0.95 -7.28 5.89
CA PHE A 49 -0.47 -7.57 6.08
C PHE A 49 -0.93 -8.78 5.26
N ASP A 50 -2.07 -9.32 5.66
CA ASP A 50 -2.74 -10.42 4.99
C ASP A 50 -3.43 -9.90 3.72
N SER A 51 -3.08 -10.46 2.56
CA SER A 51 -3.60 -10.01 1.27
C SER A 51 -5.05 -10.38 1.03
N THR A 52 -5.62 -11.27 1.84
CA THR A 52 -7.05 -11.61 1.75
C THR A 52 -7.94 -10.48 2.27
N MET A 53 -7.37 -9.59 3.08
CA MET A 53 -8.02 -8.37 3.53
C MET A 53 -7.97 -7.34 2.39
N GLY A 54 -9.11 -6.72 2.06
CA GLY A 54 -9.13 -5.68 1.02
C GLY A 54 -8.16 -4.56 1.35
N HIS A 55 -7.35 -4.19 0.38
CA HIS A 55 -6.31 -3.17 0.59
C HIS A 55 -6.11 -2.32 -0.65
N ALA A 56 -5.54 -1.14 -0.44
CA ALA A 56 -5.17 -0.20 -1.50
C ALA A 56 -4.05 0.69 -0.98
N VAL A 57 -3.20 1.16 -1.88
CA VAL A 57 -2.08 2.05 -1.55
C VAL A 57 -2.11 3.26 -2.46
N VAL A 58 -2.03 4.44 -1.88
CA VAL A 58 -2.01 5.69 -2.64
C VAL A 58 -0.81 6.53 -2.20
N SER A 59 -0.31 7.36 -3.12
CA SER A 59 0.75 8.34 -2.82
C SER A 59 0.15 9.59 -2.21
N THR A 60 0.81 10.12 -1.19
CA THR A 60 0.40 11.37 -0.53
C THR A 60 1.47 12.45 -0.65
N SER A 61 2.67 12.10 -1.12
CA SER A 61 3.74 13.05 -1.37
C SER A 61 3.53 13.79 -2.69
N LYS A 62 4.26 14.89 -2.90
CA LYS A 62 4.17 15.67 -4.12
C LYS A 62 4.51 14.85 -5.36
N GLU A 63 5.58 14.07 -5.28
CA GLU A 63 5.98 13.15 -6.33
C GLU A 63 5.39 11.76 -6.04
N ASP A 64 5.31 10.92 -7.07
CA ASP A 64 4.86 9.54 -6.87
C ASP A 64 5.83 8.80 -5.95
N ALA A 65 5.31 8.12 -4.96
CA ALA A 65 6.13 7.36 -4.03
C ALA A 65 6.74 6.14 -4.71
N LEU A 66 7.96 5.79 -4.29
CA LEU A 66 8.64 4.58 -4.73
C LEU A 66 8.60 3.59 -3.59
N VAL A 67 8.08 2.41 -3.84
CA VAL A 67 7.95 1.36 -2.83
C VAL A 67 8.53 0.05 -3.32
N LEU A 68 9.00 -0.76 -2.38
CA LEU A 68 9.32 -2.17 -2.62
C LEU A 68 8.10 -2.96 -2.14
N TRP A 69 7.54 -3.75 -3.02
CA TRP A 69 6.31 -4.49 -2.74
C TRP A 69 6.58 -5.97 -2.96
N VAL A 70 6.54 -6.76 -1.89
CA VAL A 70 6.81 -8.20 -1.94
C VAL A 70 5.54 -8.94 -1.61
N CYS A 71 5.10 -9.80 -2.51
CA CYS A 71 3.94 -10.64 -2.31
C CYS A 71 4.40 -12.08 -2.10
N VAL A 72 3.90 -12.70 -1.05
CA VAL A 72 4.18 -14.11 -0.73
C VAL A 72 2.88 -14.88 -0.90
N ALA A 73 2.88 -15.82 -1.85
CA ALA A 73 1.73 -16.69 -2.09
C ALA A 73 1.82 -17.94 -1.20
N HIS A 74 0.67 -18.42 -0.79
CA HIS A 74 0.58 -19.68 -0.02
C HIS A 74 0.02 -20.80 -0.88
#